data_4cb495b42bb0e52c9dd7722db311ae23
#
_entry.id   4cb495b42bb0e52c9dd7722db311ae23
#
_cell.length_a   1.000
_cell.length_b   1.000
_cell.length_c   1.000
_cell.angle_alpha   90.00
_cell.angle_beta   90.00
_cell.angle_gamma   90.00
#
_symmetry.space_group_name_H-M   'P 1'
#
loop_
_entity.id
_entity.type
_entity.pdbx_description
1 polymer ?
#
loop_
_entity_poly.entity_id
_entity_poly.type
_entity_poly.pdbx_seq_one_letter_code
_entity_poly.pdbx_strand_id
1 'polypeptide(L)'
;MIAIIDYGMGNLRSVSKALEYLGASCKLCSRGKDLARAAKVILPGVGAFGDAMKELRSRGFIGPIQELVARKTKLMGVCLGLQLFFEKSEENPGVKGLGVFKGAVRKFRSTDVKVPHMGWNDLKVLKKHPLLEGIPSGKYFYFVHSFCGKPAARGLTLASCRYGREDFAAVIGNDHVFATQFHPEKSQEAGLRILKNFIRW
;
A
#
# COMPACT_ATOMS: atom_id res chain seq x y z
N MET A 1 9.82 13.84 9.76
CA MET A 1 10.55 12.64 9.35
C MET A 1 9.55 11.55 8.98
N ILE A 2 9.76 10.88 7.85
CA ILE A 2 8.96 9.75 7.37
C ILE A 2 9.62 8.46 7.84
N ALA A 3 8.91 7.60 8.56
CA ALA A 3 9.38 6.27 8.92
C ALA A 3 8.99 5.26 7.82
N ILE A 4 9.93 4.43 7.41
CA ILE A 4 9.70 3.29 6.52
C ILE A 4 9.84 2.03 7.37
N ILE A 5 8.79 1.22 7.43
CA ILE A 5 8.79 -0.02 8.20
C ILE A 5 9.67 -1.05 7.49
N ASP A 6 10.73 -1.48 8.19
CA ASP A 6 11.62 -2.55 7.78
C ASP A 6 11.34 -3.81 8.60
N TYR A 7 10.50 -4.67 8.06
CA TYR A 7 10.21 -5.98 8.64
C TYR A 7 10.87 -7.13 7.86
N GLY A 8 11.90 -6.83 7.06
CA GLY A 8 12.65 -7.80 6.28
C GLY A 8 12.06 -8.13 4.91
N MET A 9 10.90 -7.58 4.57
CA MET A 9 10.21 -7.83 3.30
C MET A 9 9.77 -6.51 2.67
N GLY A 10 10.38 -6.13 1.56
CA GLY A 10 10.03 -4.89 0.86
C GLY A 10 11.20 -4.34 0.04
N ASN A 11 10.86 -3.54 -0.96
CA ASN A 11 11.86 -2.82 -1.75
C ASN A 11 12.24 -1.49 -1.06
N LEU A 12 12.81 -1.60 0.16
CA LEU A 12 13.10 -0.47 1.04
C LEU A 12 14.01 0.55 0.36
N ARG A 13 15.03 0.06 -0.36
CA ARG A 13 16.00 0.94 -1.04
C ARG A 13 15.34 1.80 -2.11
N SER A 14 14.43 1.24 -2.91
CA SER A 14 13.74 2.01 -3.95
C SER A 14 12.79 3.05 -3.34
N VAL A 15 12.08 2.70 -2.26
CA VAL A 15 11.20 3.65 -1.56
C VAL A 15 12.02 4.77 -0.91
N SER A 16 13.10 4.46 -0.19
CA SER A 16 13.94 5.49 0.44
C SER A 16 14.59 6.40 -0.60
N LYS A 17 15.13 5.83 -1.69
CA LYS A 17 15.73 6.62 -2.78
C LYS A 17 14.72 7.54 -3.48
N ALA A 18 13.48 7.08 -3.70
CA ALA A 18 12.43 7.94 -4.26
C ALA A 18 12.07 9.10 -3.32
N LEU A 19 12.00 8.86 -2.00
CA LEU A 19 11.76 9.93 -1.01
C LEU A 19 12.94 10.91 -0.92
N GLU A 20 14.18 10.39 -0.88
CA GLU A 20 15.40 11.21 -0.90
C GLU A 20 15.48 12.09 -2.16
N TYR A 21 15.18 11.51 -3.33
CA TYR A 21 15.13 12.26 -4.59
C TYR A 21 14.11 13.40 -4.55
N LEU A 22 13.01 13.23 -3.83
CA LEU A 22 11.98 14.26 -3.61
C LEU A 22 12.32 15.23 -2.47
N GLY A 23 13.52 15.13 -1.87
CA GLY A 23 14.00 16.00 -0.81
C GLY A 23 13.44 15.68 0.57
N ALA A 24 12.84 14.49 0.77
CA ALA A 24 12.28 14.12 2.05
C ALA A 24 13.27 13.32 2.92
N SER A 25 13.34 13.69 4.22
CA SER A 25 14.06 12.89 5.20
C SER A 25 13.25 11.66 5.59
N CYS A 26 13.83 10.47 5.43
CA CYS A 26 13.22 9.21 5.85
C CYS A 26 14.17 8.37 6.69
N LYS A 27 13.60 7.46 7.49
CA LYS A 27 14.35 6.53 8.35
C LYS A 27 13.76 5.13 8.23
N LEU A 28 14.61 4.12 8.05
CA LEU A 28 14.24 2.71 8.18
C LEU A 28 14.07 2.38 9.66
N CYS A 29 12.93 1.77 10.00
CA CYS A 29 12.56 1.38 11.34
C CYS A 29 12.43 -0.14 11.39
N SER A 30 13.35 -0.81 12.10
CA SER A 30 13.41 -2.28 12.16
C SER A 30 12.65 -2.88 13.33
N ARG A 31 12.11 -2.05 14.24
CA ARG A 31 11.31 -2.47 15.40
C ARG A 31 10.13 -1.54 15.61
N GLY A 32 9.03 -2.07 16.14
CA GLY A 32 7.80 -1.29 16.35
C GLY A 32 8.00 -0.04 17.22
N LYS A 33 8.85 -0.08 18.26
CA LYS A 33 9.17 1.05 19.11
C LYS A 33 9.76 2.26 18.35
N ASP A 34 10.37 2.02 17.19
CA ASP A 34 10.99 3.08 16.40
C ASP A 34 9.95 3.99 15.71
N LEU A 35 8.69 3.55 15.67
CA LEU A 35 7.57 4.30 15.07
C LEU A 35 6.97 5.38 15.98
N ALA A 36 7.29 5.38 17.26
CA ALA A 36 6.62 6.22 18.27
C ALA A 36 6.63 7.73 17.95
N ARG A 37 7.71 8.22 17.32
CA ARG A 37 7.89 9.65 16.96
C ARG A 37 7.73 9.92 15.45
N ALA A 38 7.24 8.97 14.69
CA ALA A 38 7.04 9.15 13.26
C ALA A 38 5.88 10.11 12.98
N ALA A 39 6.11 11.14 12.17
CA ALA A 39 5.07 12.04 11.71
C ALA A 39 4.23 11.40 10.60
N LYS A 40 4.88 10.59 9.76
CA LYS A 40 4.27 9.82 8.67
C LYS A 40 4.97 8.47 8.56
N VAL A 41 4.23 7.45 8.12
CA VAL A 41 4.76 6.08 8.04
C VAL A 41 4.44 5.47 6.69
N ILE A 42 5.41 4.76 6.11
CA ILE A 42 5.20 3.93 4.93
C ILE A 42 5.38 2.46 5.33
N LEU A 43 4.41 1.63 4.97
CA LEU A 43 4.45 0.18 5.06
C LEU A 43 4.63 -0.38 3.64
N PRO A 44 5.86 -0.59 3.18
CA PRO A 44 6.10 -1.28 1.92
C PRO A 44 5.94 -2.78 2.12
N GLY A 45 5.83 -3.54 1.04
CA GLY A 45 5.88 -4.98 1.14
C GLY A 45 5.95 -5.67 -0.21
N VAL A 46 6.64 -6.81 -0.22
CA VAL A 46 6.67 -7.78 -1.31
C VAL A 46 6.64 -9.19 -0.72
N GLY A 47 6.23 -10.20 -1.52
CA GLY A 47 6.13 -11.59 -1.07
C GLY A 47 4.75 -11.95 -0.56
N ALA A 48 4.64 -12.96 0.30
CA ALA A 48 3.38 -13.55 0.75
C ALA A 48 2.80 -12.87 1.99
N PHE A 49 1.47 -12.76 2.03
CA PHE A 49 0.71 -12.14 3.12
C PHE A 49 1.03 -12.75 4.49
N GLY A 50 1.07 -14.10 4.57
CA GLY A 50 1.30 -14.81 5.84
C GLY A 50 2.70 -14.56 6.41
N ASP A 51 3.71 -14.60 5.55
CA ASP A 51 5.10 -14.36 5.95
C ASP A 51 5.27 -12.91 6.42
N ALA A 52 4.68 -11.96 5.70
CA ALA A 52 4.70 -10.55 6.08
C ALA A 52 4.05 -10.31 7.45
N MET A 53 2.89 -10.91 7.71
CA MET A 53 2.21 -10.79 9.02
C MET A 53 3.02 -11.45 10.15
N LYS A 54 3.73 -12.56 9.87
CA LYS A 54 4.63 -13.22 10.82
C LYS A 54 5.80 -12.30 11.17
N GLU A 55 6.46 -11.70 10.16
CA GLU A 55 7.59 -10.79 10.37
C GLU A 55 7.16 -9.50 11.11
N LEU A 56 6.04 -8.91 10.74
CA LEU A 56 5.50 -7.75 11.47
C LEU A 56 5.22 -8.07 12.95
N ARG A 57 4.71 -9.26 13.24
CA ARG A 57 4.43 -9.70 14.62
C ARG A 57 5.74 -9.94 15.38
N SER A 58 6.70 -10.67 14.80
CA SER A 58 7.96 -11.00 15.45
C SER A 58 8.80 -9.79 15.83
N ARG A 59 8.70 -8.71 15.02
CA ARG A 59 9.42 -7.43 15.26
C ARG A 59 8.59 -6.41 16.04
N GLY A 60 7.42 -6.79 16.55
CA GLY A 60 6.59 -5.97 17.41
C GLY A 60 5.93 -4.77 16.72
N PHE A 61 5.63 -4.85 15.41
CA PHE A 61 5.02 -3.76 14.66
C PHE A 61 3.50 -3.67 14.78
N ILE A 62 2.80 -4.76 15.15
CA ILE A 62 1.33 -4.82 15.12
C ILE A 62 0.70 -3.74 16.00
N GLY A 63 1.04 -3.71 17.30
CA GLY A 63 0.51 -2.73 18.24
C GLY A 63 0.84 -1.28 17.83
N PRO A 64 2.12 -0.94 17.57
CA PRO A 64 2.49 0.40 17.10
C PRO A 64 1.76 0.86 15.84
N ILE A 65 1.53 -0.02 14.84
CA ILE A 65 0.73 0.34 13.65
C ILE A 65 -0.72 0.64 14.04
N GLN A 66 -1.33 -0.17 14.91
CA GLN A 66 -2.70 0.08 15.40
C GLN A 66 -2.80 1.40 16.17
N GLU A 67 -1.81 1.72 17.00
CA GLU A 67 -1.74 3.01 17.70
C GLU A 67 -1.60 4.20 16.72
N LEU A 68 -0.77 4.07 15.67
CA LEU A 68 -0.65 5.08 14.63
C LEU A 68 -1.99 5.34 13.93
N VAL A 69 -2.73 4.28 13.61
CA VAL A 69 -4.07 4.39 13.00
C VAL A 69 -5.05 5.06 13.97
N ALA A 70 -5.06 4.67 15.25
CA ALA A 70 -5.92 5.26 16.27
C ALA A 70 -5.63 6.77 16.47
N ARG A 71 -4.36 7.17 16.40
CA ARG A 71 -3.93 8.58 16.50
C ARG A 71 -4.09 9.35 15.18
N LYS A 72 -4.63 8.73 14.14
CA LYS A 72 -4.81 9.32 12.79
C LYS A 72 -3.49 9.79 12.17
N THR A 73 -2.38 9.14 12.50
CA THR A 73 -1.08 9.38 11.86
C THR A 73 -1.16 9.03 10.38
N LYS A 74 -0.57 9.83 9.51
CA LYS A 74 -0.57 9.60 8.06
C LYS A 74 0.22 8.34 7.72
N LEU A 75 -0.47 7.35 7.18
CA LEU A 75 0.06 6.01 6.92
C LEU A 75 -0.16 5.64 5.45
N MET A 76 0.90 5.19 4.78
CA MET A 76 0.85 4.75 3.39
C MET A 76 1.25 3.28 3.26
N GLY A 77 0.37 2.44 2.69
CA GLY A 77 0.68 1.07 2.28
C GLY A 77 1.10 0.98 0.82
N VAL A 78 2.13 0.19 0.49
CA VAL A 78 2.59 -0.01 -0.89
C VAL A 78 2.57 -1.49 -1.22
N CYS A 79 1.86 -1.87 -2.27
CA CYS A 79 1.69 -3.21 -2.81
C CYS A 79 1.20 -4.20 -1.75
N LEU A 80 2.04 -5.13 -1.26
CA LEU A 80 1.66 -6.00 -0.15
C LEU A 80 1.24 -5.21 1.09
N GLY A 81 1.82 -4.02 1.34
CA GLY A 81 1.42 -3.13 2.42
C GLY A 81 -0.05 -2.70 2.36
N LEU A 82 -0.62 -2.51 1.15
CA LEU A 82 -2.06 -2.33 0.97
C LEU A 82 -2.84 -3.56 1.45
N GLN A 83 -2.38 -4.74 1.07
CA GLN A 83 -3.06 -6.00 1.38
C GLN A 83 -3.05 -6.27 2.89
N LEU A 84 -1.93 -5.99 3.56
CA LEU A 84 -1.78 -6.18 5.00
C LEU A 84 -2.75 -5.33 5.84
N PHE A 85 -3.29 -4.23 5.30
CA PHE A 85 -4.29 -3.42 5.99
C PHE A 85 -5.67 -4.09 6.09
N PHE A 86 -5.94 -5.14 5.32
CA PHE A 86 -7.19 -5.90 5.41
C PHE A 86 -7.24 -6.84 6.62
N GLU A 87 -8.42 -7.41 6.88
CA GLU A 87 -8.64 -8.35 7.98
C GLU A 87 -8.08 -9.74 7.67
N LYS A 88 -8.09 -10.16 6.39
CA LYS A 88 -7.72 -11.51 5.96
C LYS A 88 -7.34 -11.55 4.48
N SER A 89 -6.69 -12.65 4.07
CA SER A 89 -6.30 -12.92 2.69
C SER A 89 -6.59 -14.36 2.30
N GLU A 90 -7.06 -14.55 1.06
CA GLU A 90 -7.20 -15.89 0.45
C GLU A 90 -5.83 -16.56 0.20
N GLU A 91 -4.73 -15.78 0.17
CA GLU A 91 -3.38 -16.33 0.00
C GLU A 91 -2.97 -17.21 1.18
N ASN A 92 -3.35 -16.81 2.40
CA ASN A 92 -3.02 -17.53 3.63
C ASN A 92 -4.26 -17.60 4.53
N PRO A 93 -5.18 -18.57 4.27
CA PRO A 93 -6.36 -18.77 5.08
C PRO A 93 -6.01 -18.96 6.57
N GLY A 94 -6.76 -18.29 7.45
CA GLY A 94 -6.52 -18.33 8.91
C GLY A 94 -5.53 -17.27 9.44
N VAL A 95 -4.73 -16.64 8.59
CA VAL A 95 -3.85 -15.53 9.01
C VAL A 95 -4.65 -14.22 9.05
N LYS A 96 -4.69 -13.60 10.24
CA LYS A 96 -5.30 -12.25 10.41
C LYS A 96 -4.33 -11.17 9.96
N GLY A 97 -4.82 -10.21 9.17
CA GLY A 97 -4.10 -8.99 8.82
C GLY A 97 -4.19 -7.92 9.90
N LEU A 98 -3.83 -6.70 9.55
CA LEU A 98 -3.84 -5.55 10.48
C LEU A 98 -5.25 -5.06 10.83
N GLY A 99 -6.26 -5.37 10.02
CA GLY A 99 -7.66 -4.99 10.27
C GLY A 99 -7.94 -3.49 10.20
N VAL A 100 -7.10 -2.72 9.52
CA VAL A 100 -7.28 -1.27 9.31
C VAL A 100 -8.50 -1.00 8.42
N PHE A 101 -8.68 -1.83 7.40
CA PHE A 101 -9.83 -1.81 6.51
C PHE A 101 -10.62 -3.12 6.62
N LYS A 102 -11.93 -3.01 6.79
CA LYS A 102 -12.83 -4.17 6.69
C LYS A 102 -12.85 -4.71 5.27
N GLY A 103 -12.84 -6.04 5.13
CA GLY A 103 -12.82 -6.74 3.86
C GLY A 103 -11.73 -7.78 3.78
N ALA A 104 -11.38 -8.18 2.56
CA ALA A 104 -10.43 -9.25 2.34
C ALA A 104 -9.57 -9.02 1.10
N VAL A 105 -8.41 -9.64 1.09
CA VAL A 105 -7.58 -9.79 -0.09
C VAL A 105 -8.00 -11.06 -0.82
N ARG A 106 -8.19 -10.97 -2.14
CA ARG A 106 -8.65 -12.09 -2.98
C ARG A 106 -7.74 -12.30 -4.17
N LYS A 107 -7.62 -13.54 -4.60
CA LYS A 107 -6.92 -13.91 -5.83
C LYS A 107 -7.72 -13.43 -7.06
N PHE A 108 -7.04 -13.02 -8.12
CA PHE A 108 -7.67 -12.82 -9.43
C PHE A 108 -8.30 -14.12 -9.91
N ARG A 109 -9.54 -14.03 -10.42
CA ARG A 109 -10.31 -15.17 -10.94
C ARG A 109 -10.43 -15.14 -12.46
N SER A 110 -9.98 -14.06 -13.11
CA SER A 110 -10.03 -13.91 -14.55
C SER A 110 -9.16 -15.00 -15.20
N THR A 111 -9.73 -15.69 -16.18
CA THR A 111 -9.05 -16.76 -16.93
C THR A 111 -8.51 -16.30 -18.27
N ASP A 112 -8.81 -15.07 -18.65
CA ASP A 112 -8.45 -14.45 -19.94
C ASP A 112 -7.14 -13.64 -19.86
N VAL A 113 -6.50 -13.58 -18.69
CA VAL A 113 -5.22 -12.89 -18.47
C VAL A 113 -4.26 -13.75 -17.63
N LYS A 114 -2.96 -13.48 -17.78
CA LYS A 114 -1.95 -14.15 -16.96
C LYS A 114 -1.96 -13.62 -15.53
N VAL A 115 -1.83 -14.51 -14.55
CA VAL A 115 -1.62 -14.16 -13.15
C VAL A 115 -0.21 -14.61 -12.77
N PRO A 116 0.63 -13.73 -12.19
CA PRO A 116 0.35 -12.40 -11.66
C PRO A 116 0.07 -11.33 -12.71
N HIS A 117 -0.73 -10.32 -12.35
CA HIS A 117 -0.78 -9.04 -13.03
C HIS A 117 0.59 -8.38 -12.91
N MET A 118 1.37 -8.39 -13.98
CA MET A 118 2.74 -7.87 -14.02
C MET A 118 2.90 -6.94 -15.21
N GLY A 119 3.26 -5.68 -14.92
CA GLY A 119 3.51 -4.66 -15.93
C GLY A 119 2.80 -3.34 -15.66
N TRP A 120 2.72 -2.53 -16.69
CA TRP A 120 2.10 -1.22 -16.66
C TRP A 120 0.62 -1.30 -16.97
N ASN A 121 -0.18 -0.63 -16.18
CA ASN A 121 -1.62 -0.55 -16.40
C ASN A 121 -2.16 0.79 -15.89
N ASP A 122 -3.30 1.24 -16.43
CA ASP A 122 -3.84 2.56 -16.19
C ASP A 122 -4.80 2.60 -15.00
N LEU A 123 -4.90 3.76 -14.39
CA LEU A 123 -5.84 4.01 -13.30
C LEU A 123 -7.10 4.74 -13.78
N LYS A 124 -8.24 4.30 -13.26
CA LYS A 124 -9.49 5.07 -13.26
C LYS A 124 -9.65 5.72 -11.89
N VAL A 125 -9.41 7.03 -11.80
CA VAL A 125 -9.62 7.81 -10.58
C VAL A 125 -11.13 7.94 -10.34
N LEU A 126 -11.60 7.51 -9.16
CA LEU A 126 -13.02 7.48 -8.80
C LEU A 126 -13.39 8.61 -7.84
N LYS A 127 -12.42 9.07 -7.03
CA LYS A 127 -12.64 10.09 -6.01
C LYS A 127 -11.45 11.03 -5.91
N LYS A 128 -11.74 12.29 -5.58
CA LYS A 128 -10.70 13.26 -5.23
C LYS A 128 -10.09 12.86 -3.88
N HIS A 129 -8.77 12.90 -3.82
CA HIS A 129 -7.98 12.69 -2.60
C HIS A 129 -6.67 13.46 -2.73
N PRO A 130 -6.13 14.08 -1.65
CA PRO A 130 -4.89 14.87 -1.73
C PRO A 130 -3.72 14.10 -2.36
N LEU A 131 -3.60 12.80 -2.10
CA LEU A 131 -2.52 11.98 -2.68
C LEU A 131 -2.69 11.70 -4.18
N LEU A 132 -3.87 11.85 -4.73
CA LEU A 132 -4.16 11.72 -6.17
C LEU A 132 -4.20 13.08 -6.90
N GLU A 133 -3.83 14.16 -6.24
CA GLU A 133 -3.75 15.48 -6.87
C GLU A 133 -2.73 15.48 -8.01
N GLY A 134 -3.17 15.93 -9.19
CA GLY A 134 -2.37 15.93 -10.42
C GLY A 134 -2.22 14.55 -11.08
N ILE A 135 -3.03 13.56 -10.68
CA ILE A 135 -3.11 12.24 -11.31
C ILE A 135 -4.44 12.11 -12.03
N PRO A 136 -4.51 12.36 -13.34
CA PRO A 136 -5.74 12.12 -14.12
C PRO A 136 -5.95 10.62 -14.35
N SER A 137 -7.21 10.22 -14.63
CA SER A 137 -7.50 8.88 -15.14
C SER A 137 -6.74 8.61 -16.44
N GLY A 138 -6.39 7.35 -16.69
CA GLY A 138 -5.57 6.92 -17.82
C GLY A 138 -4.05 7.01 -17.59
N LYS A 139 -3.59 7.46 -16.41
CA LYS A 139 -2.16 7.40 -16.09
C LYS A 139 -1.75 5.97 -15.72
N TYR A 140 -0.60 5.55 -16.26
CA TYR A 140 -0.03 4.22 -16.09
C TYR A 140 0.84 4.12 -14.84
N PHE A 141 0.72 2.97 -14.15
CA PHE A 141 1.51 2.59 -12.98
C PHE A 141 2.00 1.15 -13.11
N TYR A 142 3.08 0.82 -12.41
CA TYR A 142 3.67 -0.51 -12.43
C TYR A 142 3.07 -1.40 -11.35
N PHE A 143 2.51 -2.53 -11.79
CA PHE A 143 1.90 -3.56 -10.96
C PHE A 143 2.70 -4.85 -10.99
N VAL A 144 2.70 -5.59 -9.88
CA VAL A 144 3.18 -6.97 -9.80
C VAL A 144 2.48 -7.67 -8.62
N HIS A 145 1.34 -8.31 -8.88
CA HIS A 145 0.55 -8.96 -7.83
C HIS A 145 -0.40 -10.02 -8.38
N SER A 146 -0.66 -11.07 -7.57
CA SER A 146 -1.65 -12.11 -7.87
C SER A 146 -2.95 -11.95 -7.09
N PHE A 147 -2.92 -11.13 -6.04
CA PHE A 147 -4.03 -10.87 -5.14
C PHE A 147 -4.32 -9.38 -5.10
N CYS A 148 -5.59 -9.02 -4.84
CA CYS A 148 -6.03 -7.63 -4.73
C CYS A 148 -6.98 -7.42 -3.56
N GLY A 149 -6.95 -6.22 -2.99
CA GLY A 149 -7.83 -5.82 -1.90
C GLY A 149 -9.28 -5.62 -2.37
N LYS A 150 -10.23 -6.18 -1.62
CA LYS A 150 -11.68 -5.97 -1.78
C LYS A 150 -12.24 -5.33 -0.51
N PRO A 151 -12.28 -3.99 -0.41
CA PRO A 151 -12.85 -3.33 0.75
C PRO A 151 -14.34 -3.59 0.85
N ALA A 152 -14.85 -3.83 2.07
CA ALA A 152 -16.27 -4.01 2.33
C ALA A 152 -17.06 -2.71 2.05
N ALA A 153 -16.48 -1.57 2.38
CA ALA A 153 -17.07 -0.27 2.09
C ALA A 153 -16.58 0.28 0.74
N ARG A 154 -17.48 0.40 -0.24
CA ARG A 154 -17.18 0.98 -1.56
C ARG A 154 -16.55 2.38 -1.49
N GLY A 155 -16.86 3.12 -0.42
CA GLY A 155 -16.34 4.46 -0.17
C GLY A 155 -14.82 4.54 -0.04
N LEU A 156 -14.14 3.46 0.31
CA LEU A 156 -12.69 3.40 0.50
C LEU A 156 -11.90 3.29 -0.82
N THR A 157 -12.50 2.85 -1.92
CA THR A 157 -11.81 2.78 -3.21
C THR A 157 -11.72 4.17 -3.83
N LEU A 158 -10.51 4.69 -3.96
CA LEU A 158 -10.21 6.01 -4.51
C LEU A 158 -9.88 5.94 -6.00
N ALA A 159 -9.23 4.86 -6.43
CA ALA A 159 -9.00 4.56 -7.84
C ALA A 159 -9.08 3.05 -8.09
N SER A 160 -9.57 2.67 -9.24
CA SER A 160 -9.61 1.29 -9.72
C SER A 160 -8.69 1.09 -10.91
N CYS A 161 -8.41 -0.16 -11.20
CA CYS A 161 -7.73 -0.59 -12.41
C CYS A 161 -8.45 -1.83 -12.93
N ARG A 162 -8.50 -1.99 -14.25
CA ARG A 162 -9.07 -3.17 -14.89
C ARG A 162 -7.97 -4.13 -15.31
N TYR A 163 -8.13 -5.40 -14.95
CA TYR A 163 -7.25 -6.45 -15.43
C TYR A 163 -8.08 -7.65 -15.93
N GLY A 164 -8.01 -7.89 -17.23
CA GLY A 164 -8.95 -8.77 -17.89
C GLY A 164 -10.39 -8.29 -17.72
N ARG A 165 -11.24 -9.17 -17.20
CA ARG A 165 -12.65 -8.85 -16.93
C ARG A 165 -12.92 -8.36 -15.51
N GLU A 166 -11.88 -8.22 -14.68
CA GLU A 166 -12.02 -7.80 -13.29
C GLU A 166 -11.57 -6.36 -13.07
N ASP A 167 -12.42 -5.57 -12.39
CA ASP A 167 -12.03 -4.30 -11.81
C ASP A 167 -11.60 -4.52 -10.36
N PHE A 168 -10.45 -4.00 -9.98
CA PHE A 168 -9.94 -4.08 -8.61
C PHE A 168 -9.61 -2.71 -8.04
N ALA A 169 -9.61 -2.60 -6.72
CA ALA A 169 -9.20 -1.40 -6.02
C ALA A 169 -7.68 -1.24 -6.10
N ALA A 170 -7.22 -0.34 -6.96
CA ALA A 170 -5.80 -0.04 -7.15
C ALA A 170 -5.28 0.97 -6.13
N VAL A 171 -6.18 1.84 -5.63
CA VAL A 171 -5.91 2.78 -4.55
C VAL A 171 -7.07 2.75 -3.55
N ILE A 172 -6.74 2.59 -2.29
CA ILE A 172 -7.68 2.57 -1.18
C ILE A 172 -7.24 3.62 -0.15
N GLY A 173 -8.18 4.32 0.47
CA GLY A 173 -7.81 5.28 1.50
C GLY A 173 -8.98 5.98 2.18
N ASN A 174 -8.62 6.67 3.24
CA ASN A 174 -9.43 7.60 4.00
C ASN A 174 -8.58 8.81 4.39
N ASP A 175 -9.03 9.63 5.33
CA ASP A 175 -8.35 10.89 5.72
C ASP A 175 -6.93 10.70 6.28
N HIS A 176 -6.53 9.51 6.72
CA HIS A 176 -5.22 9.29 7.35
C HIS A 176 -4.50 7.99 6.93
N VAL A 177 -5.19 7.07 6.26
CA VAL A 177 -4.57 5.88 5.68
C VAL A 177 -4.80 5.87 4.18
N PHE A 178 -3.74 5.70 3.42
CA PHE A 178 -3.73 5.62 1.96
C PHE A 178 -2.91 4.42 1.53
N ALA A 179 -3.35 3.70 0.53
CA ALA A 179 -2.60 2.54 0.06
C ALA A 179 -2.74 2.33 -1.44
N THR A 180 -1.65 1.91 -2.08
CA THR A 180 -1.57 1.61 -3.51
C THR A 180 -1.25 0.14 -3.73
N GLN A 181 -1.92 -0.51 -4.68
CA GLN A 181 -1.58 -1.86 -5.10
C GLN A 181 -0.36 -1.87 -6.04
N PHE A 182 -0.16 -0.80 -6.79
CA PHE A 182 1.04 -0.59 -7.60
C PHE A 182 2.21 -0.07 -6.75
N HIS A 183 3.38 -0.06 -7.35
CA HIS A 183 4.62 0.46 -6.79
C HIS A 183 4.84 1.91 -7.25
N PRO A 184 4.54 2.94 -6.45
CA PRO A 184 4.77 4.32 -6.85
C PRO A 184 6.25 4.62 -7.08
N GLU A 185 7.16 3.99 -6.30
CA GLU A 185 8.61 4.12 -6.44
C GLU A 185 9.17 3.53 -7.75
N LYS A 186 8.33 2.78 -8.49
CA LYS A 186 8.66 2.19 -9.81
C LYS A 186 7.81 2.76 -10.94
N SER A 187 6.95 3.74 -10.65
CA SER A 187 5.94 4.26 -11.59
C SER A 187 6.30 5.62 -12.17
N GLN A 188 7.61 5.88 -12.34
CA GLN A 188 8.13 7.10 -12.98
C GLN A 188 7.53 8.39 -12.37
N GLU A 189 7.27 9.41 -13.18
CA GLU A 189 6.76 10.72 -12.73
C GLU A 189 5.40 10.62 -12.01
N ALA A 190 4.48 9.77 -12.49
CA ALA A 190 3.16 9.61 -11.87
C ALA A 190 3.29 9.02 -10.46
N GLY A 191 4.17 8.04 -10.28
CA GLY A 191 4.46 7.46 -8.97
C GLY A 191 5.17 8.44 -8.04
N LEU A 192 6.16 9.17 -8.56
CA LEU A 192 6.85 10.23 -7.79
C LEU A 192 5.89 11.35 -7.39
N ARG A 193 4.88 11.68 -8.23
CA ARG A 193 3.85 12.65 -7.87
C ARG A 193 3.05 12.19 -6.65
N ILE A 194 2.65 10.92 -6.58
CA ILE A 194 1.95 10.37 -5.41
C ILE A 194 2.83 10.44 -4.15
N LEU A 195 4.11 10.07 -4.25
CA LEU A 195 5.04 10.17 -3.12
C LEU A 195 5.25 11.63 -2.70
N LYS A 196 5.37 12.57 -3.64
CA LYS A 196 5.44 14.01 -3.36
C LYS A 196 4.19 14.52 -2.64
N ASN A 197 3.01 14.07 -3.07
CA ASN A 197 1.76 14.40 -2.41
C ASN A 197 1.73 13.83 -0.98
N PHE A 198 2.20 12.58 -0.77
CA PHE A 198 2.33 11.99 0.57
C PHE A 198 3.27 12.79 1.48
N ILE A 199 4.39 13.26 0.96
CA ILE A 199 5.34 14.10 1.72
C ILE A 199 4.65 15.39 2.22
N ARG A 200 3.73 15.95 1.44
CA ARG A 200 3.00 17.19 1.76
C ARG A 200 1.73 16.98 2.59
N TRP A 201 1.16 15.79 2.53
CA TRP A 201 -0.09 15.42 3.21
C TRP A 201 0.07 15.49 4.73
#